data_26e3dce72be9d40dd191bfbeac9616a3
#
_entry.id   26e3dce72be9d40dd191bfbeac9616a3
#
_cell.length_a   1.000
_cell.length_b   1.000
_cell.length_c   1.000
_cell.angle_alpha   90.00
_cell.angle_beta   90.00
_cell.angle_gamma   90.00
#
_symmetry.space_group_name_H-M   'P 1'
#
loop_
_entity.id
_entity.type
_entity.pdbx_description
1 polymer ?
#
loop_
_entity_poly.entity_id
_entity_poly.type
_entity_poly.pdbx_seq_one_letter_code
_entity_poly.pdbx_strand_id
1 'polypeptide(L)'
;MIRHEVIVRVRSEISTEIVERTALDAARLLSEVPGVERVRYGYSKSPTNRHMMFALDLTDELALHRMGRHSSHARAIRIIGRLADLTAVGSYLVGSEQGQS
;
A
#
# COMPACT_ATOMS: atom_id res chain seq x y z
N MET A 1 -8.74 13.61 6.93
CA MET A 1 -8.18 12.59 6.03
C MET A 1 -7.26 11.66 6.80
N ILE A 2 -7.37 10.40 6.51
CA ILE A 2 -6.51 9.36 7.08
C ILE A 2 -5.55 8.89 6.00
N ARG A 3 -4.29 8.72 6.34
CA ARG A 3 -3.32 8.06 5.45
C ARG A 3 -2.97 6.70 6.01
N HIS A 4 -3.10 5.70 5.18
CA HIS A 4 -2.75 4.32 5.51
C HIS A 4 -1.56 3.93 4.65
N GLU A 5 -0.48 3.51 5.28
CA GLU A 5 0.74 3.15 4.57
C GLU A 5 1.13 1.71 4.84
N VAL A 6 1.56 1.05 3.79
CA VAL A 6 2.02 -0.34 3.83
C VAL A 6 3.40 -0.38 3.19
N ILE A 7 4.35 -0.92 3.92
CA ILE A 7 5.72 -1.14 3.42
C ILE A 7 6.00 -2.62 3.48
N VAL A 8 6.38 -3.17 2.35
CA VAL A 8 6.55 -4.62 2.20
C VAL A 8 7.99 -4.89 1.79
N ARG A 9 8.67 -5.74 2.55
CA ARG A 9 9.96 -6.25 2.13
C ARG A 9 9.73 -7.48 1.25
N VAL A 10 10.30 -7.45 0.06
CA VAL A 10 10.11 -8.49 -0.95
C VAL A 10 11.24 -9.51 -0.83
N ARG A 11 10.90 -10.79 -0.96
CA ARG A 11 11.90 -11.86 -0.94
C ARG A 11 12.88 -11.67 -2.10
N SER A 12 14.14 -12.02 -1.84
CA SER A 12 15.25 -11.75 -2.76
C SER A 12 15.17 -12.50 -4.08
N GLU A 13 14.49 -13.65 -4.09
CA GLU A 13 14.38 -14.46 -5.31
C GLU A 13 13.34 -13.94 -6.31
N ILE A 14 12.51 -12.96 -5.91
CA ILE A 14 11.47 -12.44 -6.78
C ILE A 14 12.09 -11.50 -7.82
N SER A 15 11.69 -11.65 -9.08
CA SER A 15 12.23 -10.80 -10.14
C SER A 15 11.65 -9.38 -10.05
N THR A 16 12.40 -8.41 -10.57
CA THR A 16 11.98 -7.02 -10.60
C THR A 16 10.66 -6.85 -11.39
N GLU A 17 10.50 -7.60 -12.47
CA GLU A 17 9.29 -7.51 -13.29
C GLU A 17 8.06 -7.98 -12.51
N ILE A 18 8.19 -9.02 -11.70
CA ILE A 18 7.09 -9.48 -10.86
C ILE A 18 6.78 -8.46 -9.78
N VAL A 19 7.79 -7.84 -9.17
CA VAL A 19 7.57 -6.78 -8.18
C VAL A 19 6.79 -5.62 -8.81
N GLU A 20 7.23 -5.17 -9.97
CA GLU A 20 6.60 -4.06 -10.68
C GLU A 20 5.15 -4.36 -11.01
N ARG A 21 4.88 -5.53 -11.57
CA ARG A 21 3.52 -5.92 -11.92
C ARG A 21 2.63 -6.06 -10.69
N THR A 22 3.15 -6.67 -9.64
CA THR A 22 2.39 -6.86 -8.42
C THR A 22 2.05 -5.52 -7.77
N ALA A 23 3.00 -4.58 -7.76
CA ALA A 23 2.76 -3.26 -7.21
C ALA A 23 1.62 -2.54 -7.96
N LEU A 24 1.64 -2.61 -9.28
CA LEU A 24 0.59 -2.00 -10.11
C LEU A 24 -0.76 -2.65 -9.87
N ASP A 25 -0.80 -3.98 -9.86
CA ASP A 25 -2.05 -4.71 -9.69
C ASP A 25 -2.65 -4.45 -8.30
N ALA A 26 -1.81 -4.46 -7.27
CA ALA A 26 -2.26 -4.15 -5.91
C ALA A 26 -2.79 -2.73 -5.81
N ALA A 27 -2.10 -1.76 -6.42
CA ALA A 27 -2.55 -0.38 -6.40
C ALA A 27 -3.91 -0.21 -7.06
N ARG A 28 -4.14 -0.92 -8.17
CA ARG A 28 -5.44 -0.89 -8.85
C ARG A 28 -6.55 -1.46 -7.98
N LEU A 29 -6.29 -2.58 -7.32
CA LEU A 29 -7.26 -3.19 -6.41
C LEU A 29 -7.58 -2.26 -5.25
N LEU A 30 -6.56 -1.65 -4.66
CA LEU A 30 -6.75 -0.74 -3.53
C LEU A 30 -7.53 0.50 -3.94
N SER A 31 -7.37 0.98 -5.17
CA SER A 31 -8.10 2.14 -5.66
C SER A 31 -9.59 1.87 -5.87
N GLU A 32 -10.00 0.61 -5.95
CA GLU A 32 -11.40 0.22 -6.09
C GLU A 32 -12.18 0.29 -4.78
N VAL A 33 -11.49 0.40 -3.66
CA VAL A 33 -12.13 0.37 -2.33
C VAL A 33 -12.85 1.71 -2.10
N PRO A 34 -14.15 1.69 -1.77
CA PRO A 34 -14.87 2.93 -1.47
C PRO A 34 -14.22 3.69 -0.32
N GLY A 35 -14.12 5.01 -0.44
CA GLY A 35 -13.48 5.85 0.55
C GLY A 35 -11.99 6.04 0.35
N VAL A 36 -11.38 5.29 -0.54
CA VAL A 36 -10.00 5.52 -0.94
C VAL A 36 -9.99 6.59 -2.03
N GLU A 37 -9.46 7.75 -1.70
CA GLU A 37 -9.43 8.89 -2.60
C GLU A 37 -8.21 8.89 -3.50
N ARG A 38 -7.13 8.31 -2.99
CA ARG A 38 -5.86 8.34 -3.72
C ARG A 38 -4.99 7.16 -3.28
N VAL A 39 -4.34 6.54 -4.25
CA VAL A 39 -3.34 5.51 -4.00
C VAL A 39 -2.04 5.94 -4.66
N ARG A 40 -0.98 5.99 -3.86
CA ARG A 40 0.37 6.13 -4.36
C ARG A 40 1.10 4.83 -4.10
N TYR A 41 1.95 4.43 -5.02
CA TYR A 41 2.74 3.23 -4.81
C TYR A 41 4.13 3.42 -5.40
N GLY A 42 5.05 2.64 -4.89
CA GLY A 42 6.40 2.62 -5.38
C GLY A 42 7.06 1.28 -5.10
N TYR A 43 8.17 1.07 -5.72
CA TYR A 43 8.96 -0.12 -5.49
C TYR A 43 10.43 0.21 -5.73
N SER A 44 11.31 -0.47 -4.99
CA SER A 44 12.73 -0.30 -5.16
C SER A 44 13.24 -1.26 -6.24
N LYS A 45 14.18 -0.79 -7.03
CA LYS A 45 14.84 -1.60 -8.05
C LYS A 45 16.13 -2.22 -7.56
N SER A 46 16.51 -1.94 -6.32
CA SER A 46 17.73 -2.49 -5.74
C SER A 46 17.64 -4.02 -5.69
N PRO A 47 18.66 -4.73 -6.13
CA PRO A 47 18.63 -6.20 -6.08
C PRO A 47 18.79 -6.76 -4.67
N THR A 48 19.23 -5.96 -3.71
CA THR A 48 19.57 -6.44 -2.38
C THR A 48 18.62 -5.97 -1.28
N ASN A 49 17.81 -4.96 -1.52
CA ASN A 49 16.96 -4.40 -0.48
C ASN A 49 15.64 -3.98 -1.11
N ARG A 50 14.86 -4.96 -1.47
CA ARG A 50 13.65 -4.74 -2.26
C ARG A 50 12.46 -4.47 -1.40
N HIS A 51 11.75 -3.40 -1.75
CA HIS A 51 10.53 -2.99 -1.08
C HIS A 51 9.47 -2.61 -2.07
N MET A 52 8.22 -2.82 -1.68
CA MET A 52 7.06 -2.16 -2.27
C MET A 52 6.44 -1.30 -1.20
N MET A 53 5.82 -0.21 -1.60
CA MET A 53 5.17 0.70 -0.69
C MET A 53 3.86 1.17 -1.30
N PHE A 54 2.84 1.28 -0.45
CA PHE A 54 1.53 1.79 -0.84
C PHE A 54 1.11 2.83 0.18
N ALA A 55 0.64 3.98 -0.29
CA ALA A 55 0.11 5.02 0.57
C ALA A 55 -1.29 5.36 0.09
N LEU A 56 -2.28 5.15 0.94
CA LEU A 56 -3.68 5.38 0.63
C LEU A 56 -4.19 6.56 1.42
N ASP A 57 -4.83 7.49 0.73
CA ASP A 57 -5.55 8.58 1.38
C ASP A 57 -7.03 8.18 1.45
N LEU A 58 -7.57 8.15 2.65
CA LEU A 58 -8.96 7.76 2.91
C LEU A 58 -9.72 8.95 3.46
N THR A 59 -11.02 8.99 3.19
CA THR A 59 -11.87 10.12 3.58
C THR A 59 -11.92 10.29 5.10
N ASP A 60 -12.05 9.18 5.83
CA ASP A 60 -12.21 9.21 7.28
C ASP A 60 -11.92 7.84 7.90
N GLU A 61 -12.06 7.74 9.21
CA GLU A 61 -11.81 6.49 9.94
C GLU A 61 -12.80 5.39 9.56
N LEU A 62 -14.03 5.76 9.22
CA LEU A 62 -15.02 4.78 8.79
C LEU A 62 -14.59 4.11 7.50
N ALA A 63 -14.06 4.88 6.55
CA ALA A 63 -13.53 4.33 5.31
C ALA A 63 -12.39 3.36 5.58
N LEU A 64 -11.50 3.70 6.49
CA LEU A 64 -10.40 2.82 6.89
C LEU A 64 -10.93 1.50 7.46
N HIS A 65 -11.93 1.58 8.34
CA HIS A 65 -12.52 0.40 8.95
C HIS A 65 -13.19 -0.49 7.89
N ARG A 66 -13.93 0.12 6.96
CA ARG A 66 -14.61 -0.61 5.89
C ARG A 66 -13.65 -1.23 4.89
N MET A 67 -12.51 -0.58 4.67
CA MET A 67 -11.50 -1.07 3.74
C MET A 67 -11.06 -2.48 4.11
N GLY A 68 -10.86 -2.75 5.39
CA GLY A 68 -10.40 -4.05 5.84
C GLY A 68 -11.34 -5.19 5.54
N ARG A 69 -12.61 -4.87 5.24
CA ARG A 69 -13.65 -5.87 4.91
C ARG A 69 -13.94 -5.97 3.42
N HIS A 70 -13.34 -5.13 2.61
CA HIS A 70 -13.62 -5.10 1.19
C HIS A 70 -12.85 -6.19 0.45
N SER A 71 -13.51 -6.83 -0.52
CA SER A 71 -12.89 -7.93 -1.28
C SER A 71 -11.66 -7.50 -2.05
N SER A 72 -11.66 -6.28 -2.60
CA SER A 72 -10.50 -5.78 -3.35
C SER A 72 -9.29 -5.60 -2.44
N HIS A 73 -9.50 -5.17 -1.19
CA HIS A 73 -8.42 -5.09 -0.19
C HIS A 73 -7.86 -6.48 0.09
N ALA A 74 -8.75 -7.45 0.32
CA ALA A 74 -8.33 -8.83 0.60
C ALA A 74 -7.52 -9.40 -0.56
N ARG A 75 -7.93 -9.13 -1.79
CA ARG A 75 -7.20 -9.59 -2.98
C ARG A 75 -5.84 -8.93 -3.09
N ALA A 76 -5.77 -7.61 -2.84
CA ALA A 76 -4.49 -6.89 -2.86
C ALA A 76 -3.52 -7.48 -1.83
N ILE A 77 -3.99 -7.70 -0.61
CA ILE A 77 -3.16 -8.27 0.44
C ILE A 77 -2.68 -9.67 0.06
N ARG A 78 -3.52 -10.44 -0.60
CA ARG A 78 -3.15 -11.80 -1.03
C ARG A 78 -2.02 -11.78 -2.06
N ILE A 79 -2.11 -10.93 -3.08
CA ILE A 79 -1.06 -10.89 -4.10
C ILE A 79 0.23 -10.30 -3.57
N ILE A 80 0.15 -9.32 -2.68
CA ILE A 80 1.33 -8.77 -2.00
C ILE A 80 1.98 -9.86 -1.14
N GLY A 81 1.17 -10.62 -0.42
CA GLY A 81 1.65 -11.65 0.49
C GLY A 81 2.44 -12.75 -0.20
N ARG A 82 2.21 -12.97 -1.48
CA ARG A 82 2.98 -13.96 -2.24
C ARG A 82 4.45 -13.57 -2.39
N LEU A 83 4.76 -12.28 -2.31
CA LEU A 83 6.11 -11.76 -2.48
C LEU A 83 6.73 -11.33 -1.16
N ALA A 84 5.90 -11.11 -0.15
CA ALA A 84 6.33 -10.45 1.08
C ALA A 84 7.11 -11.39 1.98
N ASP A 85 8.19 -10.85 2.53
CA ASP A 85 8.96 -11.48 3.59
C ASP A 85 8.62 -10.81 4.92
N LEU A 86 8.34 -9.51 4.89
CA LEU A 86 7.99 -8.75 6.06
C LEU A 86 7.11 -7.56 5.62
N THR A 87 6.08 -7.25 6.41
CA THR A 87 5.19 -6.13 6.13
C THR A 87 5.03 -5.25 7.35
N ALA A 88 5.16 -3.94 7.15
CA ALA A 88 4.88 -2.94 8.17
C ALA A 88 3.69 -2.11 7.71
N VAL A 89 2.75 -1.85 8.64
CA VAL A 89 1.51 -1.14 8.33
C VAL A 89 1.28 -0.07 9.39
N GLY A 90 0.84 1.10 8.95
CA GLY A 90 0.49 2.17 9.85
C GLY A 90 -0.62 3.04 9.27
N SER A 91 -1.41 3.63 10.15
CA SER A 91 -2.45 4.58 9.76
C SER A 91 -2.38 5.79 10.69
N TYR A 92 -2.60 6.97 10.11
CA TYR A 92 -2.53 8.19 10.89
C TYR A 92 -3.36 9.31 10.25
N LEU A 93 -3.74 10.25 11.08
CA LEU A 93 -4.37 11.49 10.62
C LEU A 93 -3.32 12.36 9.96
N VAL A 94 -3.69 12.91 8.82
CA VAL A 94 -2.80 13.85 8.13
C VAL A 94 -3.05 15.24 8.71
N GLY A 95 -2.03 15.78 9.37
CA GLY A 95 -2.09 17.13 9.90
C GLY A 95 -1.92 18.15 8.80
N SER A 96 -2.34 19.38 9.09
CA SER A 96 -2.09 20.47 8.18
C SER A 96 -0.61 20.86 8.24
N GLU A 97 -0.09 21.29 7.12
CA GLU A 97 1.29 21.71 7.00
C GLU A 97 1.49 23.01 7.77
N GLN A 98 2.55 23.09 8.58
CA GLN A 98 2.77 24.22 9.46
C GLN A 98 3.64 25.30 8.84
N GLY A 99 3.95 25.26 7.71
CA GLY A 99 4.76 26.25 7.13
C GLY A 99 6.09 26.31 7.78
N GLN A 100 6.54 26.34 7.98
CA GLN A 100 7.45 26.20 8.40
C GLN A 100 7.86 26.48 9.31
N SER A 101 7.56 26.13 9.51
CA SER A 101 7.77 26.40 10.52
C SER A 101 8.96 26.29 10.89
#